data_e821196e768098127bf74e5b9f0cc8e4
#
_entry.id   e821196e768098127bf74e5b9f0cc8e4
#
_cell.length_a   1.000
_cell.length_b   1.000
_cell.length_c   1.000
_cell.angle_alpha   90.00
_cell.angle_beta   90.00
_cell.angle_gamma   90.00
#
_symmetry.space_group_name_H-M   'P 1'
#
loop_
_entity.id
_entity.type
_entity.pdbx_description
1 polymer ?
#
loop_
_entity_poly.entity_id
_entity_poly.type
_entity_poly.pdbx_seq_one_letter_code
_entity_poly.pdbx_strand_id
1 'polypeptide(L)'
;MVNKQKILIVDDDANIAELISLYLTKECFDTMIVEDGESALRAVDTFAPNLILLDLMLPGIDGYQVCREIRAKANVPIIMLSARGEIFDKVLGLSL
;
A
#
# COMPACT_ATOMS: atom_id res chain seq x y z
N MET A 1 -3.93 0.44 26.57
CA MET A 1 -3.47 1.15 25.39
C MET A 1 -3.62 0.29 24.16
N VAL A 2 -4.15 0.84 23.13
CA VAL A 2 -4.43 0.08 21.93
C VAL A 2 -3.39 0.38 20.89
N ASN A 3 -2.82 -0.65 20.28
CA ASN A 3 -1.87 -0.46 19.22
C ASN A 3 -2.65 -0.19 17.94
N LYS A 4 -2.29 0.86 17.24
CA LYS A 4 -2.94 1.18 15.99
C LYS A 4 -2.44 0.25 14.90
N GLN A 5 -3.32 -0.11 14.00
CA GLN A 5 -2.94 -0.88 12.85
C GLN A 5 -2.24 0.05 11.86
N LYS A 6 -1.23 -0.44 11.20
CA LYS A 6 -0.42 0.36 10.31
C LYS A 6 -0.74 0.05 8.87
N ILE A 7 -0.98 1.09 8.09
CA ILE A 7 -1.31 0.94 6.68
C ILE A 7 -0.29 1.70 5.85
N LEU A 8 0.36 1.00 4.93
CA LEU A 8 1.31 1.62 4.03
C LEU A 8 0.57 1.96 2.74
N ILE A 9 0.68 3.20 2.30
CA ILE A 9 0.03 3.67 1.08
C ILE A 9 1.12 3.91 0.05
N VAL A 10 1.08 3.18 -1.05
CA VAL A 10 2.08 3.27 -2.09
C VAL A 10 1.41 3.87 -3.33
N ASP A 11 1.63 5.15 -3.56
CA ASP A 11 0.96 5.86 -4.64
C ASP A 11 1.79 7.10 -4.99
N ASP A 12 2.06 7.30 -6.26
CA ASP A 12 2.84 8.44 -6.68
C ASP A 12 2.00 9.72 -6.80
N ASP A 13 0.69 9.62 -6.69
CA ASP A 13 -0.16 10.80 -6.70
C ASP A 13 -0.31 11.27 -5.25
N ALA A 14 0.41 12.31 -4.90
CA ALA A 14 0.42 12.80 -3.54
C ALA A 14 -0.96 13.23 -3.05
N ASN A 15 -1.77 13.78 -3.92
CA ASN A 15 -3.10 14.24 -3.50
C ASN A 15 -3.99 13.08 -3.12
N ILE A 16 -3.95 12.02 -3.91
CA ILE A 16 -4.75 10.85 -3.62
C ILE A 16 -4.24 10.17 -2.36
N ALA A 17 -2.93 10.04 -2.25
CA ALA A 17 -2.34 9.38 -1.10
C ALA A 17 -2.67 10.12 0.19
N GLU A 18 -2.61 11.45 0.16
CA GLU A 18 -2.91 12.23 1.34
C GLU A 18 -4.38 12.16 1.71
N LEU A 19 -5.26 12.10 0.72
CA LEU A 19 -6.68 11.98 0.99
C LEU A 19 -6.97 10.64 1.67
N ILE A 20 -6.38 9.57 1.17
CA ILE A 20 -6.56 8.26 1.75
C ILE A 20 -6.00 8.25 3.17
N SER A 21 -4.81 8.83 3.36
CA SER A 21 -4.19 8.87 4.67
C SER A 21 -5.04 9.64 5.66
N LEU A 22 -5.61 10.76 5.24
CA LEU A 22 -6.43 11.56 6.10
C LEU A 22 -7.65 10.76 6.56
N TYR A 23 -8.29 10.07 5.65
CA TYR A 23 -9.46 9.28 5.98
C TYR A 23 -9.10 8.17 6.96
N LEU A 24 -8.01 7.46 6.68
CA LEU A 24 -7.60 6.35 7.53
C LEU A 24 -7.14 6.82 8.90
N THR A 25 -6.50 7.97 8.96
CA THR A 25 -6.07 8.52 10.24
C THR A 25 -7.30 8.86 11.09
N LYS A 26 -8.36 9.32 10.47
CA LYS A 26 -9.59 9.59 11.21
C LYS A 26 -10.21 8.31 11.75
N GLU A 27 -9.92 7.19 11.10
CA GLU A 27 -10.42 5.90 11.56
C GLU A 27 -9.43 5.23 12.50
N CYS A 28 -8.48 5.98 13.01
CA CYS A 28 -7.52 5.52 14.00
C CYS A 28 -6.46 4.54 13.47
N PHE A 29 -6.10 4.65 12.21
CA PHE A 29 -4.98 3.89 11.68
C PHE A 29 -3.74 4.76 11.65
N ASP A 30 -2.57 4.13 11.74
CA ASP A 30 -1.32 4.82 11.48
C ASP A 30 -1.01 4.62 10.01
N THR A 31 -0.59 5.66 9.31
CA THR A 31 -0.32 5.55 7.88
C THR A 31 1.06 6.02 7.54
N MET A 32 1.62 5.48 6.48
CA MET A 32 2.86 5.96 5.91
C MET A 32 2.65 5.99 4.41
N ILE A 33 3.09 7.04 3.74
CA ILE A 33 2.95 7.18 2.30
C ILE A 33 4.31 7.08 1.66
N VAL A 34 4.42 6.26 0.62
CA VAL A 34 5.64 6.21 -0.19
C VAL A 34 5.22 6.34 -1.64
N GLU A 35 6.12 6.79 -2.49
CA GLU A 35 5.75 7.15 -3.86
C GLU A 35 6.22 6.16 -4.91
N ASP A 36 7.01 5.20 -4.55
CA ASP A 36 7.56 4.28 -5.54
C ASP A 36 7.79 2.89 -4.94
N GLY A 37 8.10 1.95 -5.80
CA GLY A 37 8.24 0.56 -5.40
C GLY A 37 9.42 0.31 -4.50
N GLU A 38 10.55 0.98 -4.75
CA GLU A 38 11.72 0.76 -3.93
C GLU A 38 11.49 1.26 -2.51
N SER A 39 10.84 2.42 -2.39
CA SER A 39 10.50 2.95 -1.07
C SER A 39 9.52 2.03 -0.37
N ALA A 40 8.61 1.44 -1.12
CA ALA A 40 7.65 0.51 -0.54
C ALA A 40 8.36 -0.71 0.03
N LEU A 41 9.34 -1.25 -0.70
CA LEU A 41 10.05 -2.42 -0.22
C LEU A 41 10.83 -2.11 1.05
N ARG A 42 11.40 -0.93 1.16
CA ARG A 42 12.10 -0.53 2.37
C ARG A 42 11.11 -0.33 3.51
N ALA A 43 9.95 0.23 3.23
CA ALA A 43 8.96 0.50 4.26
C ALA A 43 8.37 -0.77 4.85
N VAL A 44 8.33 -1.84 4.08
CA VAL A 44 7.85 -3.11 4.59
C VAL A 44 8.72 -3.53 5.79
N ASP A 45 10.02 -3.27 5.71
CA ASP A 45 10.91 -3.64 6.80
C ASP A 45 10.87 -2.61 7.94
N THR A 46 10.83 -1.33 7.63
CA THR A 46 10.98 -0.31 8.65
C THR A 46 9.67 0.05 9.32
N PHE A 47 8.58 0.07 8.58
CA PHE A 47 7.28 0.44 9.13
C PHE A 47 6.50 -0.80 9.59
N ALA A 48 6.79 -1.93 9.02
CA ALA A 48 6.13 -3.20 9.33
C ALA A 48 4.60 -3.05 9.27
N PRO A 49 4.06 -2.71 8.11
CA PRO A 49 2.62 -2.46 8.00
C PRO A 49 1.78 -3.70 8.18
N ASN A 50 0.54 -3.50 8.60
CA ASN A 50 -0.42 -4.58 8.73
C ASN A 50 -1.23 -4.73 7.44
N LEU A 51 -1.22 -3.71 6.60
CA LEU A 51 -1.93 -3.73 5.32
C LEU A 51 -1.23 -2.78 4.37
N ILE A 52 -1.18 -3.11 3.11
CA ILE A 52 -0.58 -2.26 2.09
C ILE A 52 -1.62 -1.92 1.03
N LEU A 53 -1.77 -0.63 0.70
CA LEU A 53 -2.58 -0.19 -0.42
C LEU A 53 -1.60 0.16 -1.52
N LEU A 54 -1.63 -0.55 -2.62
CA LEU A 54 -0.63 -0.44 -3.66
C LEU A 54 -1.23 -0.01 -4.98
N ASP A 55 -0.76 1.10 -5.51
CA ASP A 55 -1.17 1.57 -6.82
C ASP A 55 -0.46 0.75 -7.89
N LEU A 56 -1.20 0.27 -8.87
CA LEU A 56 -0.62 -0.53 -9.93
C LEU A 56 0.19 0.28 -10.91
N MET A 57 -0.06 1.57 -10.99
CA MET A 57 0.60 2.42 -11.99
C MET A 57 1.71 3.24 -11.37
N LEU A 58 2.67 2.59 -10.77
CA LEU A 58 3.79 3.28 -10.17
C LEU A 58 4.88 3.54 -11.20
N PRO A 59 5.64 4.61 -11.05
CA PRO A 59 6.76 4.86 -11.95
C PRO A 59 7.87 3.84 -11.68
N GLY A 60 8.53 3.47 -12.71
CA GLY A 60 9.68 2.57 -12.62
C GLY A 60 9.27 1.12 -12.54
N ILE A 61 9.06 0.65 -11.35
CA ILE A 61 8.78 -0.76 -11.17
C ILE A 61 7.28 -0.98 -11.18
N ASP A 62 6.87 -2.02 -11.86
CA ASP A 62 5.47 -2.35 -12.01
C ASP A 62 4.87 -2.79 -10.68
N GLY A 63 3.66 -2.39 -10.41
CA GLY A 63 2.98 -2.73 -9.16
C GLY A 63 2.87 -4.21 -8.90
N TYR A 64 2.69 -5.02 -9.94
CA TYR A 64 2.63 -6.47 -9.75
C TYR A 64 3.98 -7.02 -9.30
N GLN A 65 5.05 -6.44 -9.82
CA GLN A 65 6.38 -6.87 -9.42
C GLN A 65 6.64 -6.48 -7.96
N VAL A 66 6.21 -5.29 -7.56
CA VAL A 66 6.36 -4.85 -6.18
C VAL A 66 5.61 -5.84 -5.26
N CYS A 67 4.42 -6.22 -5.66
CA CYS A 67 3.61 -7.15 -4.88
C CYS A 67 4.35 -8.48 -4.71
N ARG A 68 4.93 -9.00 -5.78
CA ARG A 68 5.64 -10.27 -5.72
C ARG A 68 6.85 -10.16 -4.79
N GLU A 69 7.57 -9.05 -4.85
CA GLU A 69 8.75 -8.88 -4.02
C GLU A 69 8.37 -8.71 -2.55
N ILE A 70 7.26 -8.04 -2.27
CA ILE A 70 6.80 -7.92 -0.90
C ILE A 70 6.41 -9.30 -0.38
N ARG A 71 5.73 -10.10 -1.20
CA ARG A 71 5.30 -11.41 -0.78
C ARG A 71 6.48 -12.33 -0.49
N ALA A 72 7.60 -12.09 -1.12
CA ALA A 72 8.78 -12.92 -0.89
C ALA A 72 9.38 -12.63 0.49
N LYS A 73 9.10 -11.49 1.07
CA LYS A 73 9.71 -11.13 2.35
C LYS A 73 8.72 -10.93 3.49
N ALA A 74 7.45 -10.83 3.21
CA ALA A 74 6.47 -10.58 4.26
C ALA A 74 5.11 -11.14 3.89
N ASN A 75 4.37 -11.55 4.89
CA ASN A 75 3.05 -12.12 4.64
C ASN A 75 2.01 -11.09 5.06
N VAL A 76 1.97 -9.98 4.37
CA VAL A 76 1.05 -8.89 4.69
C VAL A 76 0.01 -8.76 3.59
N PRO A 77 -1.25 -8.51 3.93
CA PRO A 77 -2.27 -8.33 2.92
C PRO A 77 -2.00 -7.11 2.07
N ILE A 78 -2.22 -7.21 0.78
CA ILE A 78 -2.03 -6.12 -0.16
C ILE A 78 -3.30 -5.93 -0.96
N ILE A 79 -3.82 -4.70 -0.96
CA ILE A 79 -4.95 -4.35 -1.78
C ILE A 79 -4.43 -3.51 -2.93
N MET A 80 -4.64 -3.97 -4.15
CA MET A 80 -4.15 -3.27 -5.31
C MET A 80 -5.20 -2.32 -5.81
N LEU A 81 -4.77 -1.10 -6.12
CA LEU A 81 -5.65 -0.06 -6.59
C LEU A 81 -5.39 0.19 -8.06
N SER A 82 -6.45 0.37 -8.82
CA SER A 82 -6.30 0.66 -10.22
C SER A 82 -6.26 2.16 -10.44
N ALA A 83 -5.42 2.60 -11.28
CA ALA A 83 -5.30 4.01 -11.55
C ALA A 83 -6.54 4.57 -12.22
N ARG A 84 -7.35 3.75 -12.79
CA ARG A 84 -8.51 4.27 -13.45
C ARG A 84 -9.74 4.17 -12.61
N GLY A 85 -9.60 3.88 -11.38
CA GLY A 85 -10.73 3.77 -10.51
C GLY A 85 -11.48 2.48 -10.64
N GLU A 86 -10.98 1.58 -11.42
CA GLU A 86 -11.61 0.31 -11.48
C GLU A 86 -11.27 -0.41 -10.29
N ILE A 87 -12.24 -0.85 -9.60
CA ILE A 87 -11.92 -1.49 -8.41
C ILE A 87 -12.06 -2.89 -8.45
N PHE A 88 -12.32 -3.49 -9.40
CA PHE A 88 -12.71 -4.83 -9.37
C PHE A 88 -11.74 -5.71 -8.76
N ASP A 89 -10.73 -5.94 -9.06
CA ASP A 89 -10.01 -6.96 -8.49
C ASP A 89 -9.06 -6.64 -7.60
N LYS A 90 -9.32 -5.69 -6.98
CA LYS A 90 -8.46 -5.34 -6.07
C LYS A 90 -8.28 -6.31 -5.07
N VAL A 91 -9.19 -7.06 -4.84
CA VAL A 91 -9.03 -8.06 -3.86
C VAL A 91 -8.13 -9.09 -4.33
N LEU A 92 -7.68 -8.99 -5.54
CA LEU A 92 -6.79 -9.89 -6.01
C LEU A 92 -5.65 -10.06 -5.15
N GLY A 93 -5.14 -9.02 -4.66
CA GLY A 93 -3.99 -9.07 -3.82
C GLY A 93 -4.23 -9.93 -2.61
N LEU A 94 -5.45 -10.02 -2.19
CA LEU A 94 -5.78 -10.83 -1.03
C LEU A 94 -6.00 -12.26 -1.39
N SER A 95 -6.42 -12.51 -2.57
CA SER A 95 -6.74 -13.87 -2.92
C SER A 95 -5.56 -14.62 -3.44
N LEU A 96 -4.49 -13.99 -3.66
CA LEU A 96 -3.31 -14.69 -4.13
C LEU A 96 -2.49 -15.32 -3.01
#